data_16a080042b697a19af5c464386be9ed2
#
_entry.id   16a080042b697a19af5c464386be9ed2
#
_cell.length_a   1.000
_cell.length_b   1.000
_cell.length_c   1.000
_cell.angle_alpha   90.00
_cell.angle_beta   90.00
_cell.angle_gamma   90.00
#
_symmetry.space_group_name_H-M   'P 1'
#
loop_
_entity.id
_entity.type
_entity.pdbx_description
1 polymer ?
#
loop_
_entity_poly.entity_id
_entity_poly.type
_entity_poly.pdbx_seq_one_letter_code
_entity_poly.pdbx_strand_id
1 'polypeptide(L)'
;ELVDKKSGVSARLTIAAYENAVSAAERRAIMNNEKTTQVWLSDLTGIIPSITGKIELVYEGEQEGPYQVAYNLLERAIRTQFIQYFPNPDSLKKKKGKEQVTENPYKSISKWFDGGNNLNIFLDIKDEDKIRLLYHVDGLHALVKKYFNSGTEKEDALLMEFVLHGLAAHSLISK
;
A
#
# COMPACT_ATOMS: atom_id res chain seq x y z
N GLU A 1 2.54 15.47 16.12
CA GLU A 1 3.80 14.91 15.64
C GLU A 1 4.22 13.80 16.60
N LEU A 2 4.37 12.53 16.13
CA LEU A 2 4.50 11.34 16.99
C LEU A 2 5.97 10.90 17.17
N VAL A 3 6.88 11.42 16.32
CA VAL A 3 8.31 11.06 16.28
C VAL A 3 9.15 12.28 16.61
N ASP A 4 10.18 12.09 17.45
CA ASP A 4 11.13 13.16 17.75
C ASP A 4 12.01 13.48 16.54
N LYS A 5 11.88 14.68 16.03
CA LYS A 5 12.69 15.17 14.90
C LYS A 5 14.15 15.44 15.25
N LYS A 6 14.44 15.67 16.52
CA LYS A 6 15.81 16.01 16.96
C LYS A 6 16.71 14.79 17.04
N SER A 7 16.14 13.65 17.38
CA SER A 7 16.88 12.38 17.52
C SER A 7 17.33 11.80 16.18
N GLY A 8 16.66 12.23 15.08
CA GLY A 8 16.94 11.71 13.74
C GLY A 8 16.53 10.25 13.57
N VAL A 9 16.77 9.73 12.38
CA VAL A 9 16.48 8.33 12.03
C VAL A 9 17.79 7.66 11.61
N SER A 10 18.11 6.51 12.21
CA SER A 10 19.30 5.76 11.85
C SER A 10 19.29 5.36 10.37
N ALA A 11 20.40 5.60 9.65
CA ALA A 11 20.57 5.13 8.26
C ALA A 11 20.39 3.59 8.14
N ARG A 12 20.63 2.85 9.23
CA ARG A 12 20.39 1.40 9.30
C ARG A 12 18.91 1.01 9.19
N LEU A 13 17.99 1.97 9.41
CA LEU A 13 16.55 1.71 9.24
C LEU A 13 16.26 1.25 7.80
N THR A 14 16.78 1.93 6.81
CA THR A 14 16.54 1.60 5.39
C THR A 14 17.03 0.20 5.05
N ILE A 15 18.23 -0.16 5.52
CA ILE A 15 18.82 -1.49 5.28
C ILE A 15 17.96 -2.57 5.95
N ALA A 16 17.66 -2.40 7.23
CA ALA A 16 16.88 -3.38 7.99
C ALA A 16 15.43 -3.51 7.46
N ALA A 17 14.82 -2.40 7.01
CA ALA A 17 13.50 -2.43 6.39
C ALA A 17 13.51 -3.20 5.07
N TYR A 18 14.52 -2.97 4.23
CA TYR A 18 14.68 -3.71 2.98
C TYR A 18 14.85 -5.21 3.23
N GLU A 19 15.78 -5.60 4.12
CA GLU A 19 16.00 -7.00 4.49
C GLU A 19 14.74 -7.66 5.02
N ASN A 20 13.97 -6.97 5.87
CA ASN A 20 12.73 -7.52 6.44
C ASN A 20 11.61 -7.63 5.38
N ALA A 21 11.51 -6.70 4.43
CA ALA A 21 10.56 -6.82 3.34
C ALA A 21 10.86 -8.03 2.44
N VAL A 22 12.14 -8.23 2.09
CA VAL A 22 12.58 -9.39 1.31
C VAL A 22 12.34 -10.70 2.08
N SER A 23 12.71 -10.75 3.36
CA SER A 23 12.50 -11.92 4.22
C SER A 23 11.02 -12.28 4.40
N ALA A 24 10.12 -11.27 4.44
CA ALA A 24 8.68 -11.50 4.49
C ALA A 24 8.19 -12.20 3.21
N ALA A 25 8.63 -11.71 2.04
CA ALA A 25 8.30 -12.32 0.76
C ALA A 25 8.88 -13.73 0.62
N GLU A 26 10.14 -13.95 1.00
CA GLU A 26 10.78 -15.26 0.98
C GLU A 26 10.08 -16.25 1.90
N ARG A 27 9.72 -15.83 3.11
CA ARG A 27 8.95 -16.68 4.04
C ARG A 27 7.62 -17.11 3.43
N ARG A 28 6.89 -16.19 2.81
CA ARG A 28 5.62 -16.48 2.14
C ARG A 28 5.82 -17.48 0.99
N ALA A 29 6.85 -17.28 0.17
CA ALA A 29 7.18 -18.19 -0.92
C ALA A 29 7.50 -19.61 -0.42
N ILE A 30 8.30 -19.73 0.64
CA ILE A 30 8.65 -21.04 1.26
C ILE A 30 7.40 -21.72 1.79
N MET A 31 6.52 -21.01 2.51
CA MET A 31 5.27 -21.55 3.05
C MET A 31 4.35 -22.09 1.94
N ASN A 32 4.38 -21.47 0.77
CA ASN A 32 3.56 -21.83 -0.38
C ASN A 32 4.24 -22.77 -1.39
N ASN A 33 5.47 -23.20 -1.13
CA ASN A 33 6.30 -23.97 -2.06
C ASN A 33 6.49 -23.26 -3.42
N GLU A 34 6.57 -21.95 -3.42
CA GLU A 34 6.84 -21.13 -4.61
C GLU A 34 8.35 -21.02 -4.82
N LYS A 35 8.81 -21.25 -6.07
CA LYS A 35 10.23 -21.16 -6.42
C LYS A 35 10.72 -19.71 -6.58
N THR A 36 9.83 -18.84 -6.94
CA THR A 36 10.10 -17.41 -7.17
C THR A 36 8.93 -16.60 -6.67
N THR A 37 9.22 -15.45 -6.10
CA THR A 37 8.23 -14.46 -5.67
C THR A 37 8.76 -13.06 -5.89
N GLN A 38 7.94 -12.08 -5.56
CA GLN A 38 8.32 -10.66 -5.48
C GLN A 38 7.86 -10.10 -4.13
N VAL A 39 8.42 -8.99 -3.73
CA VAL A 39 7.91 -8.26 -2.57
C VAL A 39 6.60 -7.58 -2.95
N TRP A 40 5.53 -7.91 -2.25
CA TRP A 40 4.23 -7.27 -2.37
C TRP A 40 4.09 -6.11 -1.36
N LEU A 41 3.13 -5.23 -1.56
CA LEU A 41 2.87 -4.18 -0.56
C LEU A 41 2.44 -4.74 0.79
N SER A 42 1.70 -5.84 0.80
CA SER A 42 1.34 -6.56 2.03
C SER A 42 2.57 -7.07 2.81
N ASP A 43 3.68 -7.44 2.14
CA ASP A 43 4.92 -7.85 2.79
C ASP A 43 5.58 -6.68 3.54
N LEU A 44 5.28 -5.42 3.20
CA LEU A 44 5.81 -4.24 3.88
C LEU A 44 5.37 -4.14 5.36
N THR A 45 4.33 -4.86 5.78
CA THR A 45 4.01 -4.98 7.20
C THR A 45 5.15 -5.62 8.00
N GLY A 46 5.96 -6.47 7.35
CA GLY A 46 7.16 -7.07 7.92
C GLY A 46 8.28 -6.09 8.28
N ILE A 47 8.23 -4.85 7.77
CA ILE A 47 9.24 -3.83 8.09
C ILE A 47 8.96 -3.10 9.41
N ILE A 48 7.76 -3.21 9.97
CA ILE A 48 7.35 -2.50 11.19
C ILE A 48 8.35 -2.70 12.34
N PRO A 49 8.84 -3.91 12.66
CA PRO A 49 9.85 -4.10 13.68
C PRO A 49 11.16 -3.34 13.43
N SER A 50 11.52 -3.11 12.16
CA SER A 50 12.68 -2.31 11.80
C SER A 50 12.49 -0.84 12.14
N ILE A 51 11.26 -0.34 12.04
CA ILE A 51 10.92 1.04 12.33
C ILE A 51 10.88 1.27 13.84
N THR A 52 10.11 0.43 14.57
CA THR A 52 9.88 0.59 16.01
C THR A 52 11.16 0.62 16.84
N GLY A 53 12.20 -0.12 16.42
CA GLY A 53 13.50 -0.16 17.11
C GLY A 53 14.49 0.95 16.69
N LYS A 54 14.11 1.89 15.81
CA LYS A 54 15.03 2.88 15.23
C LYS A 54 14.46 4.29 15.13
N ILE A 55 13.31 4.52 15.74
CA ILE A 55 12.70 5.84 15.90
C ILE A 55 12.54 6.12 17.38
N GLU A 56 12.71 7.37 17.78
CA GLU A 56 12.37 7.84 19.10
C GLU A 56 11.01 8.52 19.04
N LEU A 57 10.14 8.17 19.97
CA LEU A 57 8.79 8.70 20.06
C LEU A 57 8.76 9.89 21.02
N VAL A 58 7.90 10.86 20.73
CA VAL A 58 7.47 11.85 21.71
C VAL A 58 6.36 11.27 22.56
N TYR A 59 5.98 11.94 23.64
CA TYR A 59 4.98 11.47 24.61
C TYR A 59 3.68 10.98 23.95
N GLU A 60 3.16 11.74 22.99
CA GLU A 60 1.94 11.38 22.26
C GLU A 60 2.14 10.10 21.43
N GLY A 61 3.34 9.90 20.87
CA GLY A 61 3.69 8.68 20.16
C GLY A 61 3.84 7.46 21.06
N GLU A 62 4.34 7.66 22.29
CA GLU A 62 4.39 6.59 23.29
C GLU A 62 2.99 6.16 23.73
N GLN A 63 2.07 7.10 23.86
CA GLN A 63 0.65 6.84 24.18
C GLN A 63 -0.06 6.03 23.07
N GLU A 64 0.21 6.35 21.80
CA GLU A 64 -0.36 5.63 20.65
C GLU A 64 0.25 4.23 20.49
N GLY A 65 1.49 4.08 20.91
CA GLY A 65 2.27 2.86 20.85
C GLY A 65 3.14 2.74 19.61
N PRO A 66 4.35 2.19 19.76
CA PRO A 66 5.37 2.18 18.70
C PRO A 66 4.94 1.42 17.45
N TYR A 67 4.15 0.36 17.59
CA TYR A 67 3.63 -0.39 16.45
C TYR A 67 2.69 0.48 15.61
N GLN A 68 1.72 1.15 16.25
CA GLN A 68 0.74 1.98 15.54
C GLN A 68 1.42 3.17 14.88
N VAL A 69 2.38 3.80 15.54
CA VAL A 69 3.17 4.90 14.96
C VAL A 69 3.93 4.42 13.73
N ALA A 70 4.60 3.26 13.81
CA ALA A 70 5.32 2.70 12.67
C ALA A 70 4.38 2.35 11.50
N TYR A 71 3.21 1.80 11.80
CA TYR A 71 2.18 1.52 10.81
C TYR A 71 1.69 2.80 10.12
N ASN A 72 1.40 3.85 10.88
CA ASN A 72 0.97 5.15 10.36
C ASN A 72 2.06 5.81 9.49
N LEU A 73 3.35 5.62 9.83
CA LEU A 73 4.45 6.09 9.01
C LEU A 73 4.51 5.36 7.67
N LEU A 74 4.30 4.04 7.66
CA LEU A 74 4.23 3.24 6.44
C LEU A 74 3.05 3.69 5.56
N GLU A 75 1.87 3.84 6.13
CA GLU A 75 0.70 4.35 5.39
C GLU A 75 0.93 5.74 4.80
N ARG A 76 1.56 6.62 5.56
CA ARG A 76 1.91 7.96 5.08
C ARG A 76 2.91 7.90 3.94
N ALA A 77 3.88 6.99 3.99
CA ALA A 77 4.83 6.77 2.90
C ALA A 77 4.10 6.28 1.63
N ILE A 78 3.23 5.28 1.74
CA ILE A 78 2.40 4.80 0.63
C ILE A 78 1.56 5.93 0.04
N ARG A 79 0.87 6.69 0.89
CA ARG A 79 0.04 7.83 0.47
C ARG A 79 0.84 8.88 -0.28
N THR A 80 2.04 9.20 0.19
CA THR A 80 2.94 10.19 -0.44
C THR A 80 3.47 9.70 -1.78
N GLN A 81 3.83 8.41 -1.86
CA GLN A 81 4.29 7.81 -3.11
C GLN A 81 3.16 7.67 -4.13
N PHE A 82 1.96 7.36 -3.69
CA PHE A 82 0.81 7.15 -4.57
C PHE A 82 0.54 8.34 -5.48
N ILE A 83 0.57 9.55 -4.95
CA ILE A 83 0.30 10.77 -5.72
C ILE A 83 1.39 11.15 -6.72
N GLN A 84 2.56 10.48 -6.68
CA GLN A 84 3.61 10.66 -7.69
C GLN A 84 3.29 9.89 -8.98
N TYR A 85 2.50 8.83 -8.88
CA TYR A 85 2.23 7.90 -9.97
C TYR A 85 0.77 7.94 -10.44
N PHE A 86 -0.15 8.30 -9.55
CA PHE A 86 -1.59 8.33 -9.83
C PHE A 86 -2.22 9.67 -9.44
N PRO A 87 -3.32 10.08 -10.07
CA PRO A 87 -4.04 11.29 -9.71
C PRO A 87 -4.40 11.34 -8.23
N ASN A 88 -4.18 12.49 -7.61
CA ASN A 88 -4.46 12.65 -6.18
C ASN A 88 -5.97 12.54 -5.89
N PRO A 89 -6.43 11.51 -5.13
CA PRO A 89 -7.85 11.32 -4.81
C PRO A 89 -8.46 12.50 -4.04
N ASP A 90 -7.69 13.18 -3.21
CA ASP A 90 -8.17 14.30 -2.40
C ASP A 90 -8.49 15.52 -3.26
N SER A 91 -7.81 15.69 -4.39
CA SER A 91 -8.11 16.78 -5.35
C SER A 91 -9.44 16.56 -6.06
N LEU A 92 -9.86 15.31 -6.21
CA LEU A 92 -11.13 14.93 -6.84
C LEU A 92 -12.32 15.16 -5.92
N LYS A 93 -12.14 15.06 -4.60
CA LYS A 93 -13.17 15.34 -3.59
C LYS A 93 -13.51 16.84 -3.53
N LYS A 94 -12.54 17.73 -3.75
CA LYS A 94 -12.70 19.19 -3.63
C LYS A 94 -13.44 19.84 -4.80
N LYS A 95 -13.57 19.17 -5.95
CA LYS A 95 -14.19 19.73 -7.18
C LYS A 95 -15.70 19.52 -7.30
N LYS A 96 -16.43 19.26 -6.22
CA LYS A 96 -17.92 19.15 -6.22
C LYS A 96 -18.67 20.49 -6.39
N GLY A 97 -17.97 21.60 -6.57
CA GLY A 97 -18.56 22.93 -6.80
C GLY A 97 -17.93 23.62 -8.02
N LYS A 98 -18.65 23.61 -9.15
CA LYS A 98 -18.39 24.34 -10.41
C LYS A 98 -17.06 24.07 -11.12
N GLU A 99 -17.22 23.66 -12.40
CA GLU A 99 -16.29 23.54 -13.50
C GLU A 99 -15.51 22.22 -13.67
N GLN A 100 -15.78 21.65 -14.86
CA GLN A 100 -15.15 20.49 -15.51
C GLN A 100 -15.13 19.20 -14.69
N VAL A 101 -16.05 18.31 -15.04
CA VAL A 101 -16.07 16.90 -14.66
C VAL A 101 -14.85 16.22 -15.29
N THR A 102 -13.68 16.39 -14.67
CA THR A 102 -12.60 15.45 -14.90
C THR A 102 -13.10 14.10 -14.36
N GLU A 103 -13.29 13.17 -15.27
CA GLU A 103 -13.78 11.84 -14.96
C GLU A 103 -12.94 11.25 -13.79
N ASN A 104 -13.62 10.86 -12.71
CA ASN A 104 -12.92 10.26 -11.58
C ASN A 104 -12.38 8.88 -12.01
N PRO A 105 -11.04 8.71 -12.14
CA PRO A 105 -10.45 7.49 -12.64
C PRO A 105 -10.67 6.30 -11.72
N TYR A 106 -11.03 6.54 -10.45
CA TYR A 106 -11.25 5.53 -9.42
C TYR A 106 -12.71 5.10 -9.29
N LYS A 107 -13.60 5.66 -10.11
CA LYS A 107 -15.07 5.47 -9.98
C LYS A 107 -15.48 4.00 -10.06
N SER A 108 -14.90 3.22 -10.98
CA SER A 108 -15.23 1.80 -11.13
C SER A 108 -14.80 1.00 -9.92
N ILE A 109 -13.58 1.26 -9.41
CA ILE A 109 -13.03 0.60 -8.22
C ILE A 109 -13.89 0.93 -7.00
N SER A 110 -14.18 2.22 -6.75
CA SER A 110 -15.03 2.61 -5.62
C SER A 110 -16.42 1.97 -5.70
N LYS A 111 -17.05 1.96 -6.89
CA LYS A 111 -18.35 1.31 -7.08
C LYS A 111 -18.32 -0.18 -6.81
N TRP A 112 -17.22 -0.86 -7.14
CA TRP A 112 -17.07 -2.28 -6.87
C TRP A 112 -17.13 -2.56 -5.36
N PHE A 113 -16.41 -1.78 -4.55
CA PHE A 113 -16.45 -1.88 -3.07
C PHE A 113 -17.80 -1.41 -2.50
N ASP A 114 -18.35 -0.29 -2.99
CA ASP A 114 -19.65 0.23 -2.57
C ASP A 114 -20.79 -0.76 -2.87
N GLY A 115 -20.62 -1.63 -3.85
CA GLY A 115 -21.52 -2.73 -4.19
C GLY A 115 -21.52 -3.88 -3.19
N GLY A 116 -20.79 -3.78 -2.08
CA GLY A 116 -20.71 -4.80 -1.02
C GLY A 116 -19.68 -5.90 -1.30
N ASN A 117 -18.85 -5.74 -2.32
CA ASN A 117 -17.77 -6.69 -2.57
C ASN A 117 -16.61 -6.46 -1.56
N ASN A 118 -15.99 -7.56 -1.16
CA ASN A 118 -14.84 -7.56 -0.26
C ASN A 118 -13.65 -8.25 -0.93
N LEU A 119 -12.47 -7.72 -0.71
CA LEU A 119 -11.22 -8.29 -1.17
C LEU A 119 -10.39 -8.72 0.05
N ASN A 120 -10.35 -10.02 0.32
CA ASN A 120 -9.61 -10.57 1.44
C ASN A 120 -8.27 -11.12 0.94
N ILE A 121 -7.19 -10.35 1.11
CA ILE A 121 -5.82 -10.76 0.79
C ILE A 121 -5.12 -11.09 2.10
N PHE A 122 -4.90 -12.37 2.34
CA PHE A 122 -4.12 -12.82 3.50
C PHE A 122 -2.62 -12.63 3.26
N LEU A 123 -1.84 -12.43 4.34
CA LEU A 123 -0.40 -12.18 4.24
C LEU A 123 0.39 -13.38 3.70
N ASP A 124 -0.14 -14.58 3.84
CA ASP A 124 0.46 -15.84 3.42
C ASP A 124 -0.12 -16.41 2.12
N ILE A 125 -0.93 -15.64 1.40
CA ILE A 125 -1.54 -16.07 0.15
C ILE A 125 -0.49 -16.33 -0.95
N LYS A 126 -0.72 -17.34 -1.79
CA LYS A 126 0.09 -17.60 -2.99
C LYS A 126 0.04 -16.43 -3.97
N ASP A 127 1.15 -16.19 -4.69
CA ASP A 127 1.23 -15.16 -5.71
C ASP A 127 0.12 -15.31 -6.76
N GLU A 128 -0.12 -16.52 -7.25
CA GLU A 128 -1.15 -16.81 -8.26
C GLU A 128 -2.55 -16.48 -7.78
N ASP A 129 -2.90 -16.86 -6.54
CA ASP A 129 -4.20 -16.57 -5.95
C ASP A 129 -4.38 -15.08 -5.69
N LYS A 130 -3.33 -14.40 -5.22
CA LYS A 130 -3.33 -12.94 -5.04
C LYS A 130 -3.58 -12.23 -6.38
N ILE A 131 -2.86 -12.59 -7.42
CA ILE A 131 -3.03 -12.04 -8.77
C ILE A 131 -4.49 -12.21 -9.21
N ARG A 132 -5.04 -13.41 -9.10
CA ARG A 132 -6.42 -13.71 -9.46
C ARG A 132 -7.42 -12.82 -8.70
N LEU A 133 -7.24 -12.64 -7.40
CA LEU A 133 -8.10 -11.79 -6.59
C LEU A 133 -8.03 -10.32 -7.02
N LEU A 134 -6.85 -9.81 -7.31
CA LEU A 134 -6.67 -8.42 -7.77
C LEU A 134 -7.36 -8.17 -9.11
N TYR A 135 -7.29 -9.13 -10.04
CA TYR A 135 -7.96 -9.03 -11.34
C TYR A 135 -9.50 -9.09 -11.25
N HIS A 136 -10.05 -9.54 -10.13
CA HIS A 136 -11.50 -9.54 -9.90
C HIS A 136 -12.07 -8.16 -9.55
N VAL A 137 -11.23 -7.19 -9.22
CA VAL A 137 -11.67 -5.84 -8.88
C VAL A 137 -11.93 -5.03 -10.15
N ASP A 138 -13.18 -4.67 -10.38
CA ASP A 138 -13.60 -3.96 -11.58
C ASP A 138 -12.85 -2.62 -11.76
N GLY A 139 -12.29 -2.43 -12.95
CA GLY A 139 -11.58 -1.22 -13.34
C GLY A 139 -10.16 -1.09 -12.80
N LEU A 140 -9.71 -1.98 -11.91
CA LEU A 140 -8.40 -1.88 -11.27
C LEU A 140 -7.27 -2.11 -12.29
N HIS A 141 -7.32 -3.20 -13.05
CA HIS A 141 -6.33 -3.49 -14.09
C HIS A 141 -6.35 -2.43 -15.22
N ALA A 142 -7.55 -1.99 -15.64
CA ALA A 142 -7.68 -0.95 -16.65
C ALA A 142 -7.06 0.38 -16.20
N LEU A 143 -7.19 0.72 -14.91
CA LEU A 143 -6.53 1.88 -14.33
C LEU A 143 -5.00 1.76 -14.40
N VAL A 144 -4.45 0.62 -14.00
CA VAL A 144 -2.99 0.39 -14.07
C VAL A 144 -2.49 0.53 -15.49
N LYS A 145 -3.15 -0.12 -16.46
CA LYS A 145 -2.76 -0.03 -17.89
C LYS A 145 -2.87 1.37 -18.48
N LYS A 146 -3.70 2.22 -17.94
CA LYS A 146 -3.80 3.63 -18.36
C LYS A 146 -2.56 4.45 -18.01
N TYR A 147 -1.91 4.14 -16.88
CA TYR A 147 -0.77 4.92 -16.35
C TYR A 147 0.57 4.22 -16.52
N PHE A 148 0.58 2.88 -16.68
CA PHE A 148 1.79 2.09 -16.76
C PHE A 148 1.75 1.10 -17.92
N ASN A 149 2.87 0.99 -18.60
CA ASN A 149 3.10 -0.04 -19.60
C ASN A 149 4.00 -1.13 -19.01
N SER A 150 3.43 -1.91 -18.09
CA SER A 150 4.11 -3.04 -17.43
C SER A 150 4.31 -4.20 -18.42
N GLY A 151 5.41 -4.93 -18.25
CA GLY A 151 5.79 -6.03 -19.14
C GLY A 151 5.22 -7.39 -18.73
N THR A 152 4.80 -7.55 -17.46
CA THR A 152 4.36 -8.83 -16.90
C THR A 152 3.09 -8.72 -16.07
N GLU A 153 2.35 -9.82 -15.98
CA GLU A 153 1.15 -9.92 -15.12
C GLU A 153 1.46 -9.68 -13.64
N LYS A 154 2.65 -10.11 -13.16
CA LYS A 154 3.08 -9.87 -11.80
C LYS A 154 3.34 -8.39 -11.52
N GLU A 155 3.92 -7.66 -12.46
CA GLU A 155 4.11 -6.20 -12.34
C GLU A 155 2.76 -5.48 -12.34
N ASP A 156 1.83 -5.87 -13.21
CA ASP A 156 0.47 -5.34 -13.20
C ASP A 156 -0.19 -5.53 -11.83
N ALA A 157 -0.12 -6.75 -11.30
CA ALA A 157 -0.72 -7.09 -10.02
C ALA A 157 -0.09 -6.33 -8.85
N LEU A 158 1.24 -6.13 -8.85
CA LEU A 158 1.91 -5.29 -7.85
C LEU A 158 1.40 -3.85 -7.89
N LEU A 159 1.24 -3.28 -9.09
CA LEU A 159 0.69 -1.94 -9.26
C LEU A 159 -0.79 -1.88 -8.86
N MET A 160 -1.57 -2.93 -9.13
CA MET A 160 -2.95 -3.04 -8.66
C MET A 160 -3.04 -3.05 -7.13
N GLU A 161 -2.19 -3.83 -6.45
CA GLU A 161 -2.09 -3.82 -4.98
C GLU A 161 -1.70 -2.42 -4.47
N PHE A 162 -0.73 -1.76 -5.13
CA PHE A 162 -0.34 -0.39 -4.79
C PHE A 162 -1.50 0.60 -4.94
N VAL A 163 -2.31 0.48 -5.99
CA VAL A 163 -3.51 1.32 -6.17
C VAL A 163 -4.47 1.14 -5.00
N LEU A 164 -4.78 -0.10 -4.61
CA LEU A 164 -5.71 -0.35 -3.50
C LEU A 164 -5.20 0.21 -2.17
N HIS A 165 -3.93 -0.02 -1.85
CA HIS A 165 -3.33 0.56 -0.65
C HIS A 165 -3.32 2.10 -0.68
N GLY A 166 -3.01 2.70 -1.83
CA GLY A 166 -3.06 4.14 -2.02
C GLY A 166 -4.48 4.71 -1.82
N LEU A 167 -5.49 4.08 -2.43
CA LEU A 167 -6.89 4.50 -2.28
C LEU A 167 -7.38 4.37 -0.82
N ALA A 168 -6.99 3.29 -0.13
CA ALA A 168 -7.29 3.10 1.28
C ALA A 168 -6.61 4.16 2.16
N ALA A 169 -5.33 4.48 1.91
CA ALA A 169 -4.58 5.52 2.60
C ALA A 169 -5.17 6.93 2.39
N HIS A 170 -5.89 7.15 1.28
CA HIS A 170 -6.67 8.37 1.01
C HIS A 170 -8.15 8.27 1.44
N SER A 171 -8.55 7.20 2.14
CA SER A 171 -9.92 6.97 2.60
C SER A 171 -10.96 7.04 1.46
N LEU A 172 -10.60 6.52 0.29
CA LEU A 172 -11.51 6.40 -0.84
C LEU A 172 -12.20 5.02 -0.86
N ILE A 173 -11.55 4.01 -0.31
CA ILE A 173 -12.09 2.68 -0.01
C ILE A 173 -11.78 2.35 1.45
N SER A 174 -12.60 1.53 2.10
CA SER A 174 -12.31 1.00 3.44
C SER A 174 -11.26 -0.12 3.34
N LYS A 175 -10.47 -0.25 4.42
CA LYS A 175 -9.55 -1.39 4.60
C LYS A 175 -10.29 -2.59 5.12
#